data_7f11eab4d80632406318e47fcae8a193
#
_entry.id   7f11eab4d80632406318e47fcae8a193
#
_cell.length_a   1.000
_cell.length_b   1.000
_cell.length_c   1.000
_cell.angle_alpha   90.00
_cell.angle_beta   90.00
_cell.angle_gamma   90.00
#
_symmetry.space_group_name_H-M   'P 1'
#
loop_
_entity.id
_entity.type
_entity.pdbx_description
1 polymer ?
#
loop_
_entity_poly.entity_id
_entity_poly.type
_entity_poly.pdbx_seq_one_letter_code
_entity_poly.pdbx_strand_id
1 'polypeptide(L)' 'MNLVKCDILGNGPGPSEKVVEIATTDGAEEVVLHSSSLNAEGRVEVGVLGYQEGRALIELPRESASGRWRV' A
#
# COMPACT_ATOMS: atom_id res chain seq x y z
N MET A 1 -5.69 2.06 13.85
CA MET A 1 -5.03 2.39 12.58
C MET A 1 -4.05 1.30 12.23
N ASN A 2 -4.15 0.75 11.05
CA ASN A 2 -3.28 -0.34 10.61
C ASN A 2 -2.27 0.19 9.59
N LEU A 3 -1.00 -0.11 9.81
CA LEU A 3 0.09 0.36 8.97
C LEU A 3 0.83 -0.82 8.36
N VAL A 4 1.20 -0.71 7.10
CA VAL A 4 1.94 -1.73 6.36
C VAL A 4 3.26 -1.14 5.88
N LYS A 5 4.32 -1.91 6.03
CA LYS A 5 5.62 -1.56 5.47
C LYS A 5 5.56 -1.53 3.95
N CYS A 6 6.19 -0.55 3.37
CA CYS A 6 6.33 -0.46 1.91
C CYS A 6 7.67 0.16 1.56
N ASP A 7 8.08 -0.05 0.32
CA ASP A 7 9.28 0.59 -0.22
C ASP A 7 8.85 1.76 -1.10
N ILE A 8 9.40 2.93 -0.81
CA ILE A 8 9.11 4.13 -1.62
C ILE A 8 10.04 4.09 -2.83
N LEU A 9 9.47 3.89 -4.01
CA LEU A 9 10.23 3.78 -5.25
C LEU A 9 10.57 5.14 -5.87
N GLY A 10 9.75 6.16 -5.60
CA GLY A 10 9.97 7.50 -6.13
C GLY A 10 8.72 8.36 -6.09
N ASN A 11 8.78 9.47 -6.80
CA ASN A 11 7.65 10.38 -6.91
C ASN A 11 6.66 9.85 -7.94
N GLY A 12 5.37 10.05 -7.66
CA GLY A 12 4.32 9.74 -8.60
C GLY A 12 4.11 10.85 -9.64
N PRO A 13 3.07 10.70 -10.48
CA PRO A 13 2.77 11.68 -11.54
C PRO A 13 2.38 13.05 -11.00
N GLY A 14 1.77 13.11 -9.80
CA GLY A 14 1.38 14.37 -9.18
C GLY A 14 2.39 14.86 -8.15
N PRO A 15 2.35 16.16 -7.79
CA PRO A 15 3.35 16.75 -6.88
C PRO A 15 3.31 16.20 -5.45
N SER A 16 2.18 15.65 -5.04
CA SER A 16 2.02 15.07 -3.70
C SER A 16 1.87 13.56 -3.72
N GLU A 17 2.24 12.92 -4.83
CA GLU A 17 2.09 11.48 -4.99
C GLU A 17 3.42 10.76 -4.88
N LYS A 18 3.38 9.54 -4.34
CA LYS A 18 4.53 8.65 -4.22
C LYS A 18 4.18 7.31 -4.81
N VAL A 19 5.14 6.68 -5.45
CA VAL A 19 5.02 5.30 -5.92
C VAL A 19 5.64 4.41 -4.86
N VAL A 20 4.87 3.47 -4.36
CA VAL A 20 5.33 2.54 -3.33
C VAL A 20 5.13 1.10 -3.78
N GLU A 21 5.94 0.21 -3.22
CA GLU A 21 5.83 -1.23 -3.45
C GLU A 21 5.51 -1.91 -2.13
N ILE A 22 4.48 -2.74 -2.14
CA ILE A 22 4.04 -3.50 -0.97
C ILE A 22 4.24 -4.98 -1.27
N ALA A 23 5.00 -5.67 -0.42
CA ALA A 23 5.19 -7.10 -0.56
C ALA A 23 3.92 -7.83 -0.08
N THR A 24 3.39 -8.70 -0.93
CA THR A 24 2.24 -9.53 -0.62
C THR A 24 2.58 -11.00 -0.80
N THR A 25 1.64 -11.88 -0.45
CA THR A 25 1.84 -13.31 -0.63
C THR A 25 1.87 -13.74 -2.09
N ASP A 26 1.28 -12.93 -2.97
CA ASP A 26 1.23 -13.18 -4.41
C ASP A 26 2.30 -12.39 -5.18
N GLY A 27 3.24 -11.80 -4.47
CA GLY A 27 4.28 -10.96 -5.07
C GLY A 27 4.16 -9.50 -4.62
N ALA A 28 4.93 -8.62 -5.24
CA ALA A 28 4.90 -7.20 -4.90
C ALA A 28 3.81 -6.46 -5.68
N GLU A 29 3.11 -5.56 -4.99
CA GLU A 29 2.11 -4.70 -5.60
C GLU A 29 2.61 -3.26 -5.58
N GLU A 30 2.56 -2.62 -6.73
CA GLU A 30 2.95 -1.22 -6.87
C GLU A 30 1.71 -0.34 -6.81
N VAL A 31 1.76 0.70 -5.99
CA VAL A 31 0.62 1.60 -5.78
C VAL A 31 1.11 3.04 -5.82
N VAL A 32 0.37 3.89 -6.52
CA VAL A 32 0.60 5.33 -6.49
C VAL A 32 -0.29 5.93 -5.42
N LEU A 33 0.31 6.53 -4.40
CA LEU A 33 -0.41 7.04 -3.23
C LEU A 33 -0.21 8.56 -3.10
N HIS A 34 -1.20 9.21 -2.51
CA HIS A 34 -1.01 10.56 -2.00
C HIS A 34 -0.09 10.46 -0.78
N SER A 35 0.83 11.40 -0.62
CA SER A 35 1.80 11.39 0.48
C SER A 35 1.15 11.37 1.86
N SER A 36 -0.08 11.87 1.98
CA SER A 36 -0.84 11.83 3.23
C SER A 36 -1.23 10.42 3.68
N SER A 37 -1.16 9.44 2.79
CA SER A 37 -1.40 8.03 3.12
C SER A 37 -0.19 7.35 3.74
N LEU A 38 0.94 8.02 3.76
CA LEU A 38 2.18 7.54 4.37
C LEU A 38 2.42 8.25 5.68
N ASN A 39 2.90 7.50 6.69
CA ASN A 39 3.30 8.13 7.94
C ASN A 39 4.77 8.61 7.87
N ALA A 40 5.28 9.19 8.96
CA ALA A 40 6.64 9.70 9.02
C ALA A 40 7.71 8.60 8.85
N GLU A 41 7.34 7.34 9.08
CA GLU A 41 8.23 6.19 8.94
C GLU A 41 8.14 5.51 7.57
N GLY A 42 7.35 6.07 6.65
CA GLY A 42 7.17 5.53 5.32
C GLY A 42 6.28 4.31 5.25
N ARG A 43 5.32 4.18 6.17
CA ARG A 43 4.34 3.10 6.18
C ARG A 43 3.00 3.58 5.67
N VAL A 44 2.28 2.70 4.99
CA VAL A 44 0.96 2.97 4.41
C VAL A 44 -0.14 2.65 5.40
N GLU A 45 -1.08 3.57 5.56
CA GLU A 45 -2.30 3.30 6.30
C GLU A 45 -3.26 2.50 5.43
N VAL A 46 -3.75 1.38 5.97
CA VAL A 46 -4.62 0.45 5.26
C VAL A 46 -5.79 0.02 6.13
N GLY A 47 -6.87 -0.45 5.49
CA GLY A 47 -7.93 -1.16 6.17
C GLY A 47 -7.60 -2.65 6.25
N VAL A 48 -7.98 -3.30 7.35
CA VAL A 48 -7.86 -4.75 7.47
C VAL A 48 -9.24 -5.35 7.35
N LEU A 49 -9.43 -6.20 6.33
CA LEU A 49 -10.72 -6.81 6.04
C LEU A 49 -10.90 -8.16 6.74
N GLY A 50 -9.80 -8.83 7.06
CA GLY A 50 -9.85 -10.12 7.73
C GLY A 50 -8.48 -10.78 7.80
N TYR A 51 -8.45 -11.92 8.46
CA TYR A 51 -7.23 -12.72 8.60
C TYR A 51 -7.51 -14.14 8.15
N GLN A 52 -6.54 -14.75 7.50
CA GLN A 52 -6.61 -16.14 7.09
C GLN A 52 -5.20 -16.72 7.09
N GLU A 53 -5.03 -17.85 7.78
CA GLU A 53 -3.74 -18.56 7.83
C GLU A 53 -2.58 -17.70 8.30
N GLY A 54 -2.81 -16.82 9.29
CA GLY A 54 -1.79 -15.93 9.82
C GLY A 54 -1.48 -14.73 8.95
N ARG A 55 -2.30 -14.49 7.91
CA ARG A 55 -2.15 -13.38 6.97
C ARG A 55 -3.34 -12.45 7.03
N ALA A 56 -3.09 -11.17 6.85
CA ALA A 56 -4.14 -10.17 6.80
C ALA A 56 -4.51 -9.88 5.34
N LEU A 57 -5.82 -9.84 5.07
CA LEU A 57 -6.32 -9.27 3.82
C LEU A 57 -6.51 -7.79 4.06
N ILE A 58 -5.79 -6.97 3.35
CA ILE A 58 -5.81 -5.52 3.53
C ILE A 58 -6.51 -4.82 2.36
N GLU A 59 -7.12 -3.69 2.68
CA GLU A 59 -7.70 -2.81 1.67
C GLU A 59 -6.76 -1.61 1.50
N LEU A 60 -6.33 -1.40 0.26
CA LEU A 60 -5.44 -0.30 -0.10
C LEU A 60 -6.22 1.00 -0.19
N PRO A 61 -5.58 2.16 0.08
CA PRO A 61 -6.21 3.46 -0.11
C PRO A 61 -6.43 3.80 -1.59
N ARG A 62 -5.77 3.07 -2.49
CA ARG A 62 -5.90 3.20 -3.94
C ARG A 62 -5.73 1.86 -4.62
N GLU A 63 -6.29 1.74 -5.82
CA GLU A 63 -6.09 0.57 -6.67
C GLU A 63 -4.60 0.45 -7.04
N SER A 64 -4.06 -0.77 -6.97
CA SER A 64 -2.67 -1.02 -7.34
C SER A 64 -2.50 -0.98 -8.86
N ALA A 65 -1.24 -0.98 -9.31
CA ALA A 65 -0.93 -0.99 -10.74
C ALA A 65 -1.50 -2.21 -11.47
N SER A 66 -1.69 -3.32 -10.77
CA SER A 66 -2.31 -4.53 -11.34
C SER A 66 -3.83 -4.53 -11.25
N GLY A 67 -4.45 -3.46 -10.75
CA GLY A 67 -5.90 -3.33 -10.65
C GLY A 67 -6.50 -3.91 -9.38
N ARG A 68 -5.72 -4.04 -8.31
CA ARG A 68 -6.20 -4.61 -7.05
C ARG A 68 -6.41 -3.54 -5.99
N TRP A 69 -7.54 -3.65 -5.29
CA TRP A 69 -7.83 -2.87 -4.10
C TRP A 69 -7.50 -3.64 -2.82
N ARG A 70 -7.45 -4.97 -2.90
CA ARG A 70 -7.27 -5.87 -1.76
C ARG A 70 -6.12 -6.82 -2.03
N VAL A 71 -5.25 -6.90 -1.06
CA VAL A 71 -4.04 -7.74 -1.18
C VAL A 71 -3.70 -8.49 0.10
#